data_d7774df1e883b8b9a069fec18b317b8f
#
_entry.id   d7774df1e883b8b9a069fec18b317b8f
#
_cell.length_a   1.000
_cell.length_b   1.000
_cell.length_c   1.000
_cell.angle_alpha   90.00
_cell.angle_beta   90.00
_cell.angle_gamma   90.00
#
_symmetry.space_group_name_H-M   'P 1'
#
loop_
_entity.id
_entity.type
_entity.pdbx_description
1 polymer ?
#
loop_
_entity_poly.entity_id
_entity_poly.type
_entity_poly.pdbx_seq_one_letter_code
_entity_poly.pdbx_strand_id
1 'polypeptide(L)'
;GGFFFFGKEVMGMAATRLIALHVNKGKTVAQCLADRTDYSQNAAKTNDGEFISSYECDPKTADEEFLLSKRQYQHITGRQQKNNIIAYQIRQSFKPGEITPEEANQVGYETAMRWTKGKHAFIVATHIDKSHIHNHIIYNSTSLDATRKFKKLLSFRSGGAKTQ
;
A
#
# COMPACT_ATOMS: atom_id res chain seq x y z
N GLY A 1 -3.33 13.75 20.28
CA GLY A 1 -2.27 14.70 20.35
C GLY A 1 -0.90 14.12 20.05
N GLY A 2 -0.31 13.36 20.95
CA GLY A 2 1.05 12.83 20.79
C GLY A 2 1.23 11.86 19.63
N PHE A 3 0.19 11.12 19.30
CA PHE A 3 0.23 10.14 18.21
C PHE A 3 0.33 10.80 16.83
N PHE A 4 -0.39 11.88 16.60
CA PHE A 4 -0.32 12.62 15.35
C PHE A 4 1.06 13.24 15.11
N PHE A 5 1.66 13.79 16.13
CA PHE A 5 2.97 14.39 16.09
C PHE A 5 4.06 13.34 15.84
N PHE A 6 3.97 12.20 16.52
CA PHE A 6 4.86 11.07 16.33
C PHE A 6 4.85 10.56 14.88
N GLY A 7 3.67 10.36 14.31
CA GLY A 7 3.55 9.92 12.91
C GLY A 7 4.19 10.89 11.93
N LYS A 8 4.09 12.19 12.18
CA LYS A 8 4.70 13.22 11.33
C LYS A 8 6.23 13.22 11.42
N GLU A 9 6.79 13.05 12.60
CA GLU A 9 8.24 12.96 12.79
C GLU A 9 8.81 11.70 12.16
N VAL A 10 8.20 10.56 12.41
CA VAL A 10 8.66 9.28 11.88
C VAL A 10 8.56 9.26 10.36
N MET A 11 7.52 9.84 9.77
CA MET A 11 7.42 9.99 8.31
C MET A 11 8.51 10.88 7.72
N GLY A 12 8.93 11.93 8.45
CA GLY A 12 10.06 12.77 8.04
C GLY A 12 11.40 12.06 8.10
N MET A 13 11.52 11.00 8.90
CA MET A 13 12.76 10.21 9.08
C MET A 13 12.81 8.96 8.20
N ALA A 14 11.66 8.44 7.77
CA ALA A 14 11.56 7.26 6.92
C ALA A 14 11.87 7.59 5.46
N ALA A 15 12.67 6.77 4.81
CA ALA A 15 12.80 6.80 3.36
C ALA A 15 11.53 6.18 2.74
N THR A 16 10.74 6.97 2.04
CA THR A 16 9.45 6.57 1.49
C THR A 16 9.49 6.60 -0.03
N ARG A 17 9.00 5.54 -0.67
CA ARG A 17 8.94 5.40 -2.12
C ARG A 17 7.57 4.88 -2.55
N LEU A 18 6.99 5.49 -3.59
CA LEU A 18 5.76 5.05 -4.22
C LEU A 18 6.05 4.32 -5.53
N ILE A 19 5.49 3.14 -5.70
CA ILE A 19 5.67 2.29 -6.88
C ILE A 19 4.30 1.90 -7.41
N ALA A 20 4.05 2.15 -8.71
CA ALA A 20 2.87 1.64 -9.38
C ALA A 20 3.08 0.17 -9.76
N LEU A 21 2.12 -0.69 -9.43
CA LEU A 21 2.15 -2.11 -9.76
C LEU A 21 1.35 -2.36 -11.03
N HIS A 22 2.01 -2.94 -12.03
CA HIS A 22 1.44 -3.20 -13.34
C HIS A 22 1.21 -4.71 -13.53
N VAL A 23 0.37 -5.03 -14.52
CA VAL A 23 0.24 -6.41 -14.98
C VAL A 23 1.52 -6.81 -15.73
N ASN A 24 2.18 -7.86 -15.28
CA ASN A 24 3.37 -8.40 -15.92
C ASN A 24 2.98 -9.13 -17.21
N LYS A 25 3.85 -9.06 -18.22
CA LYS A 25 3.65 -9.72 -19.49
C LYS A 25 3.42 -11.24 -19.28
N GLY A 26 2.37 -11.77 -19.90
CA GLY A 26 2.02 -13.19 -19.80
C GLY A 26 1.29 -13.59 -18.53
N LYS A 27 0.99 -12.65 -17.63
CA LYS A 27 0.22 -12.92 -16.41
C LYS A 27 -1.12 -12.20 -16.41
N THR A 28 -2.08 -12.75 -15.65
CA THR A 28 -3.38 -12.11 -15.40
C THR A 28 -3.29 -11.08 -14.28
N VAL A 29 -4.27 -10.20 -14.19
CA VAL A 29 -4.40 -9.27 -13.06
C VAL A 29 -4.46 -10.04 -11.74
N ALA A 30 -5.24 -11.12 -11.69
CA ALA A 30 -5.36 -11.95 -10.49
C ALA A 30 -4.02 -12.53 -10.04
N GLN A 31 -3.23 -13.08 -10.98
CA GLN A 31 -1.90 -13.63 -10.67
C GLN A 31 -0.95 -12.56 -10.15
N CYS A 32 -0.94 -11.38 -10.77
CA CYS A 32 -0.06 -10.29 -10.34
C CYS A 32 -0.43 -9.76 -8.95
N LEU A 33 -1.72 -9.64 -8.66
CA LEU A 33 -2.19 -9.24 -7.33
C LEU A 33 -1.80 -10.28 -6.28
N ALA A 34 -2.04 -11.56 -6.56
CA ALA A 34 -1.67 -12.65 -5.66
C ALA A 34 -0.16 -12.67 -5.39
N ASP A 35 0.66 -12.59 -6.43
CA ASP A 35 2.11 -12.59 -6.29
C ASP A 35 2.61 -11.45 -5.38
N ARG A 36 2.05 -10.27 -5.54
CA ARG A 36 2.47 -9.08 -4.77
C ARG A 36 2.00 -9.14 -3.32
N THR A 37 0.76 -9.53 -3.09
CA THR A 37 0.22 -9.64 -1.73
C THR A 37 0.86 -10.79 -0.97
N ASP A 38 1.09 -11.92 -1.60
CA ASP A 38 1.77 -13.07 -1.00
C ASP A 38 3.22 -12.74 -0.64
N TYR A 39 3.94 -12.09 -1.56
CA TYR A 39 5.33 -11.68 -1.29
C TYR A 39 5.40 -10.72 -0.09
N SER A 40 4.54 -9.73 -0.05
CA SER A 40 4.55 -8.74 1.04
C SER A 40 4.20 -9.37 2.39
N GLN A 41 3.35 -10.40 2.40
CA GLN A 41 2.88 -11.08 3.61
C GLN A 41 3.69 -12.31 3.99
N ASN A 42 4.88 -12.49 3.41
CA ASN A 42 5.74 -13.65 3.67
C ASN A 42 5.96 -13.84 5.18
N ALA A 43 5.62 -15.02 5.69
CA ALA A 43 5.68 -15.36 7.11
C ALA A 43 7.07 -15.16 7.72
N ALA A 44 8.13 -15.57 7.01
CA ALA A 44 9.51 -15.42 7.47
C ALA A 44 9.94 -13.95 7.63
N LYS A 45 9.29 -13.03 6.91
CA LYS A 45 9.61 -11.59 6.93
C LYS A 45 8.76 -10.81 7.92
N THR A 46 7.58 -11.32 8.27
CA THR A 46 6.57 -10.62 9.06
C THR A 46 6.32 -11.24 10.43
N ASN A 47 7.23 -12.09 10.90
CA ASN A 47 7.09 -12.87 12.15
C ASN A 47 5.78 -13.66 12.16
N ASP A 48 5.61 -14.57 11.21
CA ASP A 48 4.40 -15.41 11.04
C ASP A 48 3.09 -14.62 10.90
N GLY A 49 3.18 -13.44 10.27
CA GLY A 49 2.00 -12.60 10.04
C GLY A 49 1.62 -11.68 11.19
N GLU A 50 2.39 -11.68 12.29
CA GLU A 50 2.15 -10.79 13.43
C GLU A 50 2.16 -9.31 13.03
N PHE A 51 3.06 -8.94 12.12
CA PHE A 51 3.24 -7.56 11.68
C PHE A 51 2.53 -7.25 10.37
N ILE A 52 1.30 -7.76 10.23
CA ILE A 52 0.42 -7.47 9.10
C ILE A 52 -0.85 -6.83 9.63
N SER A 53 -1.24 -5.70 9.04
CA SER A 53 -2.52 -5.04 9.28
C SER A 53 -3.21 -4.73 7.95
N SER A 54 -4.51 -4.45 7.99
CA SER A 54 -5.29 -4.16 6.80
C SER A 54 -6.43 -3.20 7.11
N TYR A 55 -6.90 -2.56 6.05
CA TYR A 55 -8.05 -1.65 6.09
C TYR A 55 -9.04 -2.05 5.00
N GLU A 56 -10.28 -2.33 5.42
CA GLU A 56 -11.40 -2.70 4.54
C GLU A 56 -11.12 -3.91 3.64
N CYS A 57 -10.25 -4.81 4.08
CA CYS A 57 -10.01 -6.10 3.44
C CYS A 57 -9.38 -7.08 4.42
N ASP A 58 -9.55 -8.37 4.13
CA ASP A 58 -8.82 -9.43 4.84
C ASP A 58 -7.45 -9.62 4.17
N PRO A 59 -6.34 -9.59 4.91
CA PRO A 59 -5.01 -9.82 4.34
C PRO A 59 -4.91 -11.11 3.53
N LYS A 60 -5.60 -12.16 3.92
CA LYS A 60 -5.56 -13.47 3.25
C LYS A 60 -6.24 -13.47 1.89
N THR A 61 -7.21 -12.60 1.67
CA THR A 61 -8.01 -12.54 0.44
C THR A 61 -7.95 -11.16 -0.23
N ALA A 62 -7.00 -10.33 0.16
CA ALA A 62 -6.87 -8.97 -0.35
C ALA A 62 -6.75 -8.92 -1.88
N ASP A 63 -6.02 -9.86 -2.48
CA ASP A 63 -5.88 -9.98 -3.93
C ASP A 63 -7.22 -10.21 -4.62
N GLU A 64 -8.03 -11.11 -4.10
CA GLU A 64 -9.37 -11.41 -4.63
C GLU A 64 -10.32 -10.23 -4.45
N GLU A 65 -10.27 -9.59 -3.30
CA GLU A 65 -11.10 -8.41 -2.99
C GLU A 65 -10.74 -7.22 -3.89
N PHE A 66 -9.45 -7.01 -4.15
CA PHE A 66 -8.99 -5.97 -5.08
C PHE A 66 -9.47 -6.26 -6.50
N LEU A 67 -9.40 -7.50 -6.92
CA LEU A 67 -9.90 -7.92 -8.24
C LEU A 67 -11.40 -7.70 -8.38
N LEU A 68 -12.17 -8.05 -7.34
CA LEU A 68 -13.61 -7.84 -7.32
C LEU A 68 -13.97 -6.36 -7.47
N SER A 69 -13.28 -5.47 -6.77
CA SER A 69 -13.48 -4.02 -6.90
C SER A 69 -13.27 -3.54 -8.34
N LYS A 70 -12.30 -4.11 -9.05
CA LYS A 70 -12.02 -3.76 -10.44
C LYS A 70 -13.11 -4.21 -11.40
N ARG A 71 -13.68 -5.39 -11.16
CA ARG A 71 -14.84 -5.89 -11.91
C ARG A 71 -16.08 -5.04 -11.66
N GLN A 72 -16.31 -4.66 -10.42
CA GLN A 72 -17.39 -3.75 -10.06
C GLN A 72 -17.22 -2.37 -10.69
N TYR A 73 -16.00 -1.85 -10.74
CA TYR A 73 -15.68 -0.59 -11.40
C TYR A 73 -16.07 -0.61 -12.89
N GLN A 74 -15.72 -1.67 -13.61
CA GLN A 74 -16.10 -1.84 -15.01
C GLN A 74 -17.63 -1.90 -15.17
N HIS A 75 -18.30 -2.63 -14.28
CA HIS A 75 -19.75 -2.77 -14.32
C HIS A 75 -20.46 -1.46 -14.02
N ILE A 76 -20.03 -0.72 -13.01
CA ILE A 76 -20.65 0.54 -12.57
C ILE A 76 -20.38 1.67 -13.55
N THR A 77 -19.14 1.84 -13.98
CA THR A 77 -18.72 2.99 -14.79
C THR A 77 -18.74 2.72 -16.29
N GLY A 78 -18.80 1.46 -16.71
CA GLY A 78 -18.63 1.06 -18.11
C GLY A 78 -17.25 1.33 -18.69
N ARG A 79 -16.30 1.76 -17.88
CA ARG A 79 -14.94 2.10 -18.32
C ARG A 79 -14.03 0.90 -18.19
N GLN A 80 -13.28 0.63 -19.26
CA GLN A 80 -12.17 -0.31 -19.20
C GLN A 80 -10.94 0.37 -18.62
N GLN A 81 -10.11 -0.42 -17.96
CA GLN A 81 -8.87 0.05 -17.41
C GLN A 81 -7.88 0.35 -18.53
N LYS A 82 -7.64 1.64 -18.80
CA LYS A 82 -6.71 2.07 -19.84
C LYS A 82 -5.24 1.87 -19.44
N ASN A 83 -4.96 1.95 -18.16
CA ASN A 83 -3.62 1.74 -17.61
C ASN A 83 -3.58 0.40 -16.89
N ASN A 84 -2.52 -0.36 -17.10
CA ASN A 84 -2.34 -1.65 -16.42
C ASN A 84 -1.94 -1.51 -14.95
N ILE A 85 -2.23 -0.38 -14.32
CA ILE A 85 -1.95 -0.19 -12.89
C ILE A 85 -3.07 -0.85 -12.08
N ILE A 86 -2.70 -1.90 -11.35
CA ILE A 86 -3.63 -2.71 -10.57
C ILE A 86 -3.64 -2.34 -9.09
N ALA A 87 -2.52 -1.86 -8.59
CA ALA A 87 -2.34 -1.44 -7.21
C ALA A 87 -1.15 -0.49 -7.13
N TYR A 88 -0.93 0.07 -5.95
CA TYR A 88 0.26 0.85 -5.65
C TYR A 88 0.93 0.28 -4.42
N GLN A 89 2.25 0.37 -4.39
CA GLN A 89 3.02 0.01 -3.22
C GLN A 89 3.74 1.24 -2.68
N ILE A 90 3.58 1.49 -1.39
CA ILE A 90 4.41 2.42 -0.64
C ILE A 90 5.43 1.60 0.13
N ARG A 91 6.71 1.89 -0.05
CA ARG A 91 7.77 1.28 0.71
C ARG A 91 8.36 2.32 1.64
N GLN A 92 8.36 2.01 2.95
CA GLN A 92 8.97 2.84 3.99
C GLN A 92 10.11 2.09 4.62
N SER A 93 11.28 2.72 4.74
CA SER A 93 12.45 2.13 5.39
C SER A 93 12.86 2.99 6.58
N PHE A 94 13.16 2.35 7.70
CA PHE A 94 13.57 3.00 8.95
C PHE A 94 15.02 2.66 9.26
N LYS A 95 15.70 3.56 9.94
CA LYS A 95 17.08 3.31 10.36
C LYS A 95 17.11 2.22 11.44
N PRO A 96 18.18 1.40 11.52
CA PRO A 96 18.30 0.39 12.58
C PRO A 96 18.16 1.00 13.96
N GLY A 97 17.34 0.37 14.82
CA GLY A 97 17.11 0.81 16.19
C GLY A 97 16.21 2.04 16.37
N GLU A 98 15.74 2.62 15.28
CA GLU A 98 14.90 3.84 15.31
C GLU A 98 13.46 3.56 15.75
N ILE A 99 12.95 2.39 15.46
CA ILE A 99 11.54 2.05 15.64
C ILE A 99 11.38 0.55 15.93
N THR A 100 10.34 0.18 16.67
CA THR A 100 9.96 -1.21 16.84
C THR A 100 9.08 -1.69 15.67
N PRO A 101 9.00 -3.00 15.42
CA PRO A 101 8.12 -3.53 14.37
C PRO A 101 6.65 -3.14 14.54
N GLU A 102 6.14 -3.15 15.75
CA GLU A 102 4.77 -2.76 16.07
C GLU A 102 4.51 -1.30 15.74
N GLU A 103 5.41 -0.42 16.15
CA GLU A 103 5.34 1.01 15.85
C GLU A 103 5.47 1.26 14.34
N ALA A 104 6.35 0.55 13.65
CA ALA A 104 6.51 0.65 12.20
C ALA A 104 5.23 0.27 11.46
N ASN A 105 4.58 -0.83 11.87
CA ASN A 105 3.30 -1.24 11.28
C ASN A 105 2.24 -0.16 11.48
N GLN A 106 2.15 0.41 12.66
CA GLN A 106 1.22 1.48 13.00
C GLN A 106 1.47 2.74 12.16
N VAL A 107 2.73 3.14 11.99
CA VAL A 107 3.12 4.26 11.12
C VAL A 107 2.73 3.98 9.67
N GLY A 108 2.95 2.77 9.19
CA GLY A 108 2.55 2.35 7.85
C GLY A 108 1.03 2.44 7.64
N TYR A 109 0.27 1.99 8.61
CA TYR A 109 -1.19 2.06 8.58
C TYR A 109 -1.68 3.52 8.50
N GLU A 110 -1.14 4.39 9.32
CA GLU A 110 -1.50 5.81 9.28
C GLU A 110 -1.09 6.48 7.98
N THR A 111 0.09 6.17 7.47
CA THR A 111 0.55 6.68 6.18
C THR A 111 -0.42 6.30 5.07
N ALA A 112 -0.80 5.04 5.01
CA ALA A 112 -1.76 4.54 4.02
C ALA A 112 -3.13 5.20 4.16
N MET A 113 -3.62 5.34 5.38
CA MET A 113 -4.91 5.97 5.66
C MET A 113 -4.95 7.43 5.19
N ARG A 114 -3.90 8.19 5.49
CA ARG A 114 -3.79 9.59 5.06
C ARG A 114 -3.61 9.73 3.56
N TRP A 115 -2.76 8.90 2.99
CA TRP A 115 -2.45 8.93 1.56
C TRP A 115 -3.66 8.59 0.71
N THR A 116 -4.40 7.54 1.08
CA THR A 116 -5.62 7.11 0.38
C THR A 116 -6.87 7.85 0.82
N LYS A 117 -6.78 8.66 1.87
CA LYS A 117 -7.91 9.36 2.51
C LYS A 117 -9.01 8.39 2.98
N GLY A 118 -8.63 7.16 3.31
CA GLY A 118 -9.56 6.11 3.71
C GLY A 118 -10.46 5.60 2.59
N LYS A 119 -10.15 5.92 1.34
CA LYS A 119 -11.00 5.58 0.17
C LYS A 119 -10.55 4.33 -0.59
N HIS A 120 -9.46 3.73 -0.20
CA HIS A 120 -8.91 2.52 -0.84
C HIS A 120 -8.58 1.47 0.20
N ALA A 121 -8.90 0.22 -0.08
CA ALA A 121 -8.46 -0.90 0.73
C ALA A 121 -6.95 -1.04 0.65
N PHE A 122 -6.31 -1.40 1.75
CA PHE A 122 -4.87 -1.61 1.79
C PHE A 122 -4.45 -2.66 2.80
N ILE A 123 -3.26 -3.19 2.60
CA ILE A 123 -2.55 -4.02 3.57
C ILE A 123 -1.22 -3.35 3.92
N VAL A 124 -0.79 -3.52 5.15
CA VAL A 124 0.51 -3.06 5.65
C VAL A 124 1.26 -4.27 6.19
N ALA A 125 2.38 -4.61 5.58
CA ALA A 125 3.24 -5.69 6.03
C ALA A 125 4.59 -5.13 6.44
N THR A 126 4.95 -5.32 7.70
CA THR A 126 6.23 -4.87 8.25
C THR A 126 7.23 -6.02 8.19
N HIS A 127 8.32 -5.82 7.48
CA HIS A 127 9.38 -6.79 7.28
C HIS A 127 10.50 -6.56 8.30
N ILE A 128 10.91 -7.63 8.96
CA ILE A 128 11.95 -7.62 10.00
C ILE A 128 13.14 -8.53 9.67
N ASP A 129 13.20 -9.05 8.44
CA ASP A 129 14.24 -9.99 8.00
C ASP A 129 15.60 -9.34 7.72
N LYS A 130 15.66 -8.01 7.70
CA LYS A 130 16.88 -7.24 7.47
C LYS A 130 17.25 -6.39 8.68
N SER A 131 18.45 -5.84 8.69
CA SER A 131 18.97 -4.99 9.76
C SER A 131 18.12 -3.73 10.03
N HIS A 132 17.43 -3.24 9.00
CA HIS A 132 16.46 -2.14 9.16
C HIS A 132 15.07 -2.60 8.81
N ILE A 133 14.14 -2.18 9.65
CA ILE A 133 12.72 -2.47 9.48
C ILE A 133 12.20 -1.69 8.28
N HIS A 134 11.34 -2.33 7.48
CA HIS A 134 10.67 -1.65 6.38
C HIS A 134 9.23 -2.14 6.21
N ASN A 135 8.38 -1.23 5.80
CA ASN A 135 6.99 -1.50 5.48
C ASN A 135 6.80 -1.69 3.97
N HIS A 136 5.99 -2.67 3.63
CA HIS A 136 5.36 -2.81 2.32
C HIS A 136 3.87 -2.52 2.49
N ILE A 137 3.41 -1.41 1.93
CA ILE A 137 2.01 -1.01 1.95
C ILE A 137 1.49 -1.20 0.54
N ILE A 138 0.46 -2.03 0.37
CA ILE A 138 -0.16 -2.25 -0.93
C ILE A 138 -1.61 -1.80 -0.84
N TYR A 139 -2.00 -0.83 -1.67
CA TYR A 139 -3.38 -0.38 -1.74
C TYR A 139 -3.96 -0.54 -3.13
N ASN A 140 -5.26 -0.84 -3.18
CA ASN A 140 -5.98 -1.03 -4.41
C ASN A 140 -6.03 0.28 -5.22
N SER A 141 -5.76 0.21 -6.51
CA SER A 141 -5.90 1.37 -7.40
C SER A 141 -7.35 1.80 -7.57
N THR A 142 -8.30 0.89 -7.31
CA THR A 142 -9.73 1.15 -7.37
C THR A 142 -10.24 1.55 -5.98
N SER A 143 -11.12 2.54 -5.90
CA SER A 143 -11.72 2.99 -4.65
C SER A 143 -12.68 1.94 -4.06
N LEU A 144 -12.96 2.06 -2.76
CA LEU A 144 -13.84 1.14 -2.03
C LEU A 144 -15.25 1.07 -2.63
N ASP A 145 -15.78 2.21 -3.11
CA ASP A 145 -17.09 2.26 -3.76
C ASP A 145 -17.06 1.83 -5.23
N ALA A 146 -15.88 1.47 -5.74
CA ALA A 146 -15.65 1.04 -7.11
C ALA A 146 -16.06 2.07 -8.18
N THR A 147 -16.03 3.36 -7.87
CA THR A 147 -16.41 4.43 -8.81
C THR A 147 -15.24 5.24 -9.33
N ARG A 148 -14.09 5.15 -8.67
CA ARG A 148 -12.91 5.96 -8.99
C ARG A 148 -11.61 5.14 -8.95
N LYS A 149 -10.61 5.66 -9.64
CA LYS A 149 -9.23 5.18 -9.56
C LYS A 149 -8.36 6.23 -8.90
N PHE A 150 -7.35 5.76 -8.17
CA PHE A 150 -6.37 6.64 -7.53
C PHE A 150 -5.62 7.47 -8.57
N LYS A 151 -5.56 8.78 -8.36
CA LYS A 151 -4.90 9.74 -9.26
C LYS A 151 -3.51 10.10 -8.73
N LYS A 152 -2.52 9.30 -9.10
CA LYS A 152 -1.13 9.48 -8.68
C LYS A 152 -0.54 10.86 -8.99
N LEU A 153 -0.79 11.39 -10.19
CA LEU A 153 -0.16 12.62 -10.68
C LEU A 153 -0.50 13.86 -9.85
N LEU A 154 -1.73 13.98 -9.36
CA LEU A 154 -2.17 15.13 -8.57
C LEU A 154 -1.60 15.12 -7.17
N SER A 155 -1.36 13.94 -6.61
CA SER A 155 -0.82 13.78 -5.26
C SER A 155 0.69 14.00 -5.19
N PHE A 156 1.41 13.73 -6.27
CA PHE A 156 2.86 13.88 -6.34
C PHE A 156 3.35 15.31 -6.59
N ARG A 157 2.57 16.11 -7.32
CA ARG A 157 2.95 17.48 -7.68
C ARG A 157 2.95 18.46 -6.50
N SER A 158 2.25 18.14 -5.43
CA SER A 158 2.24 19.01 -4.25
C SER A 158 3.51 18.93 -3.41
N GLY A 159 4.33 17.90 -3.61
CA GLY A 159 5.59 17.71 -2.86
C GLY A 159 6.87 17.96 -3.65
N GLY A 160 6.81 18.02 -4.97
CA GLY A 160 8.01 18.03 -5.80
C GLY A 160 8.27 19.29 -6.63
N ALA A 161 7.44 20.30 -6.53
CA ALA A 161 7.49 21.42 -7.45
C ALA A 161 8.28 22.63 -6.95
N LYS A 162 9.25 22.44 -6.05
CA LYS A 162 10.06 23.56 -5.57
C LYS A 162 11.51 23.20 -5.41
N THR A 163 12.13 22.84 -6.50
CA THR A 163 13.55 23.05 -6.67
C THR A 163 13.75 23.63 -8.06
N GLN A 164 13.55 24.87 -8.13
CA GLN A 164 14.27 25.71 -9.08
C GLN A 164 15.13 26.63 -8.27
#